data_cb418eefe79ac2aa2eba0528cc79c25a
#
_entry.id   cb418eefe79ac2aa2eba0528cc79c25a
#
_cell.length_a   1.000
_cell.length_b   1.000
_cell.length_c   1.000
_cell.angle_alpha   90.00
_cell.angle_beta   90.00
_cell.angle_gamma   90.00
#
_symmetry.space_group_name_H-M   'P 1'
#
loop_
_entity.id
_entity.type
_entity.pdbx_description
1 polymer ?
#
loop_
_entity_poly.entity_id
_entity_poly.type
_entity_poly.pdbx_seq_one_letter_code
_entity_poly.pdbx_strand_id
1 'polypeptide(L)'
;MKKILALVLALCMIFALAACGSKPAAAPAAAKIKIGMVTDVGGVNDKSFNQTSWEGLQALAAEDSSFEVKYLESKTDADYQTNINTFIDEGYDLIICVGYMLANATHEAAEANPEQKFAIIDDNTCADLPNVACLMFAQEQASYLVGLVAGSVTESKTVGYVQGMVSDSMNLFGIGYITGVLEACPDATVLQYNANSFGDSAGGSTAAKDMITKGADVIYHAAGGTGMGVIEACNEEGIWAIGVDTDQSILAPDHVITSAMKRVDVASQDISKAVKDGSFTAGVHMYDLSNGGVDLAPTRDHIPADVLEKVEAAKKAIIAGEKTVPTTTAECPAFTLG
;
A
#
# COMPACT_ATOMS: atom_id res chain seq x y z
N MET A 1 -44.94 74.84 2.27
CA MET A 1 -43.99 74.16 3.21
C MET A 1 -44.42 72.78 3.60
N LYS A 2 -45.69 72.54 3.93
CA LYS A 2 -46.12 71.15 4.34
C LYS A 2 -46.07 70.08 3.24
N LYS A 3 -46.21 70.44 1.94
CA LYS A 3 -46.12 69.49 0.81
C LYS A 3 -44.68 69.13 0.43
N ILE A 4 -43.71 70.02 0.66
CA ILE A 4 -42.29 69.77 0.39
C ILE A 4 -41.71 68.86 1.49
N LEU A 5 -42.16 69.00 2.73
CA LEU A 5 -41.72 68.14 3.85
C LEU A 5 -42.16 66.69 3.72
N ALA A 6 -43.38 66.46 3.15
CA ALA A 6 -43.90 65.14 2.87
C ALA A 6 -43.13 64.41 1.75
N LEU A 7 -42.63 65.16 0.73
CA LEU A 7 -41.88 64.58 -0.37
C LEU A 7 -40.44 64.17 0.06
N VAL A 8 -39.83 64.94 0.95
CA VAL A 8 -38.51 64.66 1.49
C VAL A 8 -38.54 63.43 2.44
N LEU A 9 -39.62 63.28 3.26
CA LEU A 9 -39.77 62.10 4.10
C LEU A 9 -40.05 60.80 3.28
N ALA A 10 -40.80 60.93 2.16
CA ALA A 10 -41.04 59.77 1.29
C ALA A 10 -39.77 59.33 0.54
N LEU A 11 -38.86 60.27 0.14
CA LEU A 11 -37.61 59.97 -0.50
C LEU A 11 -36.60 59.31 0.49
N CYS A 12 -36.61 59.74 1.77
CA CYS A 12 -35.75 59.09 2.79
C CYS A 12 -36.18 57.69 3.16
N MET A 13 -37.47 57.34 3.05
CA MET A 13 -37.93 55.96 3.29
C MET A 13 -37.59 54.99 2.15
N ILE A 14 -37.46 55.50 0.90
CA ILE A 14 -37.04 54.65 -0.24
C ILE A 14 -35.57 54.29 -0.17
N PHE A 15 -34.73 55.18 0.37
CA PHE A 15 -33.28 54.89 0.57
C PHE A 15 -33.01 53.97 1.78
N ALA A 16 -33.88 53.89 2.77
CA ALA A 16 -33.73 53.00 3.93
C ALA A 16 -34.05 51.52 3.64
N LEU A 17 -34.81 51.24 2.56
CA LEU A 17 -35.10 49.87 2.10
C LEU A 17 -34.05 49.27 1.15
N ALA A 18 -33.14 50.07 0.63
CA ALA A 18 -32.06 49.61 -0.23
C ALA A 18 -30.77 49.24 0.53
N ALA A 19 -30.71 49.41 1.86
CA ALA A 19 -29.54 49.11 2.70
C ALA A 19 -29.59 47.74 3.42
N CYS A 20 -30.64 46.91 3.20
CA CYS A 20 -30.57 45.49 3.50
C CYS A 20 -29.83 44.78 2.36
N GLY A 21 -28.51 44.99 2.32
CA GLY A 21 -27.61 44.19 1.50
C GLY A 21 -27.74 42.74 1.99
N SER A 22 -28.50 41.91 1.25
CA SER A 22 -28.38 40.48 1.36
C SER A 22 -26.93 40.14 1.17
N LYS A 23 -26.25 39.67 2.22
CA LYS A 23 -24.99 38.97 2.06
C LYS A 23 -25.17 38.00 0.88
N PRO A 24 -24.24 38.00 -0.10
CA PRO A 24 -24.30 36.94 -1.10
C PRO A 24 -24.41 35.62 -0.37
N ALA A 25 -25.43 34.83 -0.66
CA ALA A 25 -25.49 33.47 -0.19
C ALA A 25 -24.16 32.83 -0.60
N ALA A 26 -23.42 32.31 0.36
CA ALA A 26 -22.21 31.55 0.05
C ALA A 26 -22.62 30.51 -1.00
N ALA A 27 -21.90 30.46 -2.12
CA ALA A 27 -22.11 29.41 -3.11
C ALA A 27 -22.11 28.06 -2.37
N PRO A 28 -23.01 27.13 -2.72
CA PRO A 28 -22.96 25.81 -2.13
C PRO A 28 -21.53 25.29 -2.23
N ALA A 29 -20.97 24.80 -1.12
CA ALA A 29 -19.69 24.14 -1.16
C ALA A 29 -19.76 23.04 -2.25
N ALA A 30 -18.77 22.99 -3.14
CA ALA A 30 -18.71 21.93 -4.12
C ALA A 30 -18.81 20.56 -3.40
N ALA A 31 -19.58 19.65 -3.97
CA ALA A 31 -19.69 18.31 -3.42
C ALA A 31 -18.28 17.69 -3.36
N LYS A 32 -17.95 17.06 -2.25
CA LYS A 32 -16.65 16.37 -2.09
C LYS A 32 -16.67 15.06 -2.85
N ILE A 33 -15.51 14.67 -3.34
CA ILE A 33 -15.25 13.32 -3.86
C ILE A 33 -15.01 12.40 -2.68
N LYS A 34 -15.86 11.41 -2.52
CA LYS A 34 -15.84 10.48 -1.39
C LYS A 34 -15.10 9.19 -1.76
N ILE A 35 -14.04 8.89 -1.03
CA ILE A 35 -13.23 7.68 -1.22
C ILE A 35 -13.37 6.79 0.01
N GLY A 36 -13.92 5.59 -0.19
CA GLY A 36 -14.02 4.55 0.82
C GLY A 36 -12.88 3.55 0.69
N MET A 37 -12.28 3.14 1.80
CA MET A 37 -11.27 2.08 1.84
C MET A 37 -11.76 0.94 2.71
N VAL A 38 -11.70 -0.30 2.22
CA VAL A 38 -11.99 -1.52 3.00
C VAL A 38 -10.69 -2.27 3.19
N THR A 39 -10.31 -2.52 4.47
CA THR A 39 -9.09 -3.29 4.78
C THR A 39 -9.35 -4.78 4.65
N ASP A 40 -8.27 -5.55 4.43
CA ASP A 40 -8.28 -6.98 4.73
C ASP A 40 -8.26 -7.26 6.25
N VAL A 41 -8.13 -8.53 6.64
CA VAL A 41 -8.12 -8.97 8.04
C VAL A 41 -6.86 -8.54 8.81
N GLY A 42 -5.83 -8.01 8.15
CA GLY A 42 -4.63 -7.45 8.78
C GLY A 42 -4.93 -6.16 9.55
N GLY A 43 -5.99 -5.43 9.15
CA GLY A 43 -6.43 -4.19 9.79
C GLY A 43 -5.53 -2.99 9.49
N VAL A 44 -6.03 -1.78 9.79
CA VAL A 44 -5.38 -0.51 9.41
C VAL A 44 -4.12 -0.17 10.21
N ASN A 45 -3.86 -0.86 11.32
CA ASN A 45 -2.70 -0.61 12.19
C ASN A 45 -1.55 -1.62 12.01
N ASP A 46 -1.45 -2.22 10.81
CA ASP A 46 -0.47 -3.26 10.48
C ASP A 46 0.98 -2.74 10.33
N LYS A 47 1.19 -1.41 10.38
CA LYS A 47 2.47 -0.74 10.12
C LYS A 47 3.07 -1.08 8.75
N SER A 48 2.23 -1.47 7.79
CA SER A 48 2.58 -2.02 6.49
C SER A 48 1.50 -1.66 5.47
N PHE A 49 0.91 -2.65 4.82
CA PHE A 49 0.06 -2.60 3.64
C PHE A 49 -1.21 -1.74 3.78
N ASN A 50 -2.09 -2.09 4.75
CA ASN A 50 -3.34 -1.36 4.97
C ASN A 50 -3.08 0.07 5.49
N GLN A 51 -2.15 0.21 6.46
CA GLN A 51 -1.79 1.51 7.01
C GLN A 51 -1.23 2.43 5.93
N THR A 52 -0.34 1.93 5.07
CA THR A 52 0.28 2.70 3.99
C THR A 52 -0.77 3.22 3.00
N SER A 53 -1.73 2.38 2.60
CA SER A 53 -2.85 2.81 1.75
C SER A 53 -3.68 3.92 2.41
N TRP A 54 -4.01 3.74 3.69
CA TRP A 54 -4.78 4.73 4.46
C TRP A 54 -4.04 6.06 4.63
N GLU A 55 -2.77 6.03 4.97
CA GLU A 55 -1.93 7.23 5.10
C GLU A 55 -1.83 8.00 3.76
N GLY A 56 -1.76 7.28 2.65
CA GLY A 56 -1.84 7.87 1.32
C GLY A 56 -3.13 8.65 1.08
N LEU A 57 -4.27 8.08 1.44
CA LEU A 57 -5.58 8.74 1.32
C LEU A 57 -5.71 9.93 2.28
N GLN A 58 -5.19 9.83 3.51
CA GLN A 58 -5.18 10.95 4.46
C GLN A 58 -4.31 12.11 3.94
N ALA A 59 -3.13 11.81 3.38
CA ALA A 59 -2.27 12.82 2.76
C ALA A 59 -2.97 13.51 1.59
N LEU A 60 -3.65 12.75 0.73
CA LEU A 60 -4.44 13.31 -0.37
C LEU A 60 -5.52 14.28 0.12
N ALA A 61 -6.29 13.90 1.15
CA ALA A 61 -7.35 14.75 1.71
C ALA A 61 -6.80 15.97 2.45
N ALA A 62 -5.58 15.90 2.98
CA ALA A 62 -4.89 17.02 3.61
C ALA A 62 -4.38 18.03 2.56
N GLU A 63 -3.90 17.55 1.41
CA GLU A 63 -3.43 18.39 0.29
C GLU A 63 -4.59 19.00 -0.49
N ASP A 64 -5.68 18.26 -0.67
CA ASP A 64 -6.84 18.67 -1.46
C ASP A 64 -8.15 18.44 -0.68
N SER A 65 -8.69 19.53 -0.14
CA SER A 65 -9.92 19.52 0.67
C SER A 65 -11.18 19.12 -0.10
N SER A 66 -11.10 18.92 -1.43
CA SER A 66 -12.20 18.38 -2.23
C SER A 66 -12.41 16.88 -2.00
N PHE A 67 -11.45 16.16 -1.41
CA PHE A 67 -11.60 14.77 -1.04
C PHE A 67 -12.16 14.61 0.38
N GLU A 68 -12.97 13.57 0.54
CA GLU A 68 -13.42 13.04 1.82
C GLU A 68 -13.07 11.56 1.86
N VAL A 69 -12.26 11.14 2.83
CA VAL A 69 -11.77 9.76 2.92
C VAL A 69 -12.25 9.09 4.20
N LYS A 70 -12.61 7.82 4.10
CA LYS A 70 -13.04 6.99 5.24
C LYS A 70 -12.58 5.56 5.00
N TYR A 71 -12.22 4.84 6.08
CA TYR A 71 -12.03 3.40 5.99
C TYR A 71 -13.02 2.62 6.85
N LEU A 72 -13.25 1.38 6.48
CA LEU A 72 -13.92 0.36 7.27
C LEU A 72 -12.97 -0.83 7.42
N GLU A 73 -12.79 -1.27 8.66
CA GLU A 73 -11.90 -2.36 8.99
C GLU A 73 -12.65 -3.68 8.99
N SER A 74 -12.08 -4.71 8.35
CA SER A 74 -12.63 -6.06 8.35
C SER A 74 -11.90 -6.92 9.38
N LYS A 75 -12.64 -7.66 10.18
CA LYS A 75 -12.11 -8.59 11.18
C LYS A 75 -12.09 -10.03 10.65
N THR A 76 -13.00 -10.32 9.74
CA THR A 76 -13.17 -11.62 9.08
C THR A 76 -13.56 -11.41 7.62
N ASP A 77 -13.41 -12.43 6.79
CA ASP A 77 -13.84 -12.41 5.39
C ASP A 77 -15.33 -12.08 5.23
N ALA A 78 -16.16 -12.45 6.21
CA ALA A 78 -17.59 -12.15 6.20
C ALA A 78 -17.91 -10.63 6.28
N ASP A 79 -16.95 -9.82 6.73
CA ASP A 79 -17.12 -8.38 6.84
C ASP A 79 -16.93 -7.66 5.49
N TYR A 80 -16.21 -8.25 4.53
CA TYR A 80 -15.84 -7.60 3.26
C TYR A 80 -17.06 -7.08 2.51
N GLN A 81 -18.01 -7.96 2.23
CA GLN A 81 -19.23 -7.59 1.49
C GLN A 81 -20.05 -6.53 2.24
N THR A 82 -20.16 -6.64 3.57
CA THR A 82 -20.90 -5.69 4.41
C THR A 82 -20.25 -4.31 4.37
N ASN A 83 -18.92 -4.24 4.48
CA ASN A 83 -18.16 -2.99 4.44
C ASN A 83 -18.25 -2.31 3.07
N ILE A 84 -18.10 -3.09 1.98
CA ILE A 84 -18.26 -2.59 0.60
C ILE A 84 -19.67 -2.02 0.41
N ASN A 85 -20.72 -2.77 0.76
CA ASN A 85 -22.09 -2.34 0.63
C ASN A 85 -22.40 -1.07 1.44
N THR A 86 -21.78 -0.92 2.62
CA THR A 86 -21.93 0.30 3.43
C THR A 86 -21.45 1.54 2.65
N PHE A 87 -20.33 1.48 1.95
CA PHE A 87 -19.85 2.59 1.15
C PHE A 87 -20.72 2.85 -0.10
N ILE A 88 -21.26 1.79 -0.72
CA ILE A 88 -22.21 1.92 -1.83
C ILE A 88 -23.46 2.66 -1.36
N ASP A 89 -24.05 2.24 -0.24
CA ASP A 89 -25.27 2.82 0.33
C ASP A 89 -25.05 4.28 0.80
N GLU A 90 -23.84 4.62 1.29
CA GLU A 90 -23.47 5.98 1.67
C GLU A 90 -23.10 6.87 0.45
N GLY A 91 -23.12 6.33 -0.77
CA GLY A 91 -22.86 7.04 -2.03
C GLY A 91 -21.42 7.53 -2.15
N TYR A 92 -20.45 6.64 -1.97
CA TYR A 92 -19.03 6.93 -2.21
C TYR A 92 -18.73 6.89 -3.70
N ASP A 93 -17.84 7.78 -4.18
CA ASP A 93 -17.47 7.88 -5.61
C ASP A 93 -16.48 6.77 -6.03
N LEU A 94 -15.66 6.29 -5.10
CA LEU A 94 -14.73 5.19 -5.29
C LEU A 94 -14.64 4.36 -4.01
N ILE A 95 -14.58 3.04 -4.17
CA ILE A 95 -14.34 2.09 -3.08
C ILE A 95 -13.04 1.35 -3.39
N ILE A 96 -12.02 1.49 -2.53
CA ILE A 96 -10.72 0.82 -2.64
C ILE A 96 -10.73 -0.40 -1.71
N CYS A 97 -10.63 -1.58 -2.31
CA CYS A 97 -10.55 -2.87 -1.63
C CYS A 97 -9.06 -3.26 -1.49
N VAL A 98 -8.55 -3.27 -0.25
CA VAL A 98 -7.12 -3.42 0.00
C VAL A 98 -6.78 -4.90 0.21
N GLY A 99 -6.25 -5.53 -0.85
CA GLY A 99 -5.74 -6.89 -0.84
C GLY A 99 -6.60 -7.90 -1.60
N TYR A 100 -5.91 -8.93 -2.12
CA TYR A 100 -6.51 -10.01 -2.92
C TYR A 100 -7.61 -10.80 -2.18
N MET A 101 -7.61 -10.79 -0.86
CA MET A 101 -8.65 -11.48 -0.07
C MET A 101 -10.05 -10.89 -0.29
N LEU A 102 -10.14 -9.64 -0.76
CA LEU A 102 -11.40 -8.97 -1.10
C LEU A 102 -11.88 -9.25 -2.53
N ALA A 103 -11.14 -10.06 -3.33
CA ALA A 103 -11.42 -10.25 -4.77
C ALA A 103 -12.87 -10.68 -5.04
N ASN A 104 -13.35 -11.74 -4.37
CA ASN A 104 -14.72 -12.23 -4.58
C ASN A 104 -15.77 -11.18 -4.18
N ALA A 105 -15.61 -10.52 -3.04
CA ALA A 105 -16.54 -9.50 -2.56
C ALA A 105 -16.55 -8.27 -3.49
N THR A 106 -15.37 -7.87 -4.01
CA THR A 106 -15.26 -6.80 -4.99
C THR A 106 -15.94 -7.15 -6.30
N HIS A 107 -15.72 -8.37 -6.80
CA HIS A 107 -16.34 -8.86 -8.03
C HIS A 107 -17.87 -8.84 -7.94
N GLU A 108 -18.43 -9.46 -6.90
CA GLU A 108 -19.89 -9.51 -6.67
C GLU A 108 -20.49 -8.10 -6.54
N ALA A 109 -19.82 -7.20 -5.79
CA ALA A 109 -20.28 -5.84 -5.62
C ALA A 109 -20.23 -5.03 -6.93
N ALA A 110 -19.18 -5.21 -7.73
CA ALA A 110 -19.00 -4.50 -8.99
C ALA A 110 -19.99 -4.95 -10.07
N GLU A 111 -20.27 -6.25 -10.17
CA GLU A 111 -21.32 -6.77 -11.08
C GLU A 111 -22.71 -6.25 -10.71
N ALA A 112 -23.01 -6.21 -9.40
CA ALA A 112 -24.31 -5.74 -8.92
C ALA A 112 -24.49 -4.21 -9.05
N ASN A 113 -23.39 -3.45 -9.14
CA ASN A 113 -23.40 -1.98 -9.14
C ASN A 113 -22.53 -1.41 -10.28
N PRO A 114 -22.93 -1.54 -11.56
CA PRO A 114 -22.08 -1.20 -12.72
C PRO A 114 -21.70 0.28 -12.83
N GLU A 115 -22.43 1.18 -12.17
CA GLU A 115 -22.11 2.63 -12.14
C GLU A 115 -21.14 3.01 -11.00
N GLN A 116 -20.96 2.14 -10.00
CA GLN A 116 -20.04 2.34 -8.90
C GLN A 116 -18.61 2.03 -9.34
N LYS A 117 -17.65 2.91 -9.01
CA LYS A 117 -16.24 2.66 -9.28
C LYS A 117 -15.59 1.93 -8.11
N PHE A 118 -14.77 0.96 -8.46
CA PHE A 118 -13.97 0.18 -7.51
C PHE A 118 -12.50 0.20 -7.91
N ALA A 119 -11.65 0.05 -6.92
CA ALA A 119 -10.25 -0.35 -7.13
C ALA A 119 -9.95 -1.53 -6.21
N ILE A 120 -9.18 -2.49 -6.69
CA ILE A 120 -8.67 -3.59 -5.88
C ILE A 120 -7.15 -3.62 -5.95
N ILE A 121 -6.48 -3.84 -4.82
CA ILE A 121 -5.02 -3.94 -4.72
C ILE A 121 -4.63 -5.42 -4.68
N ASP A 122 -3.62 -5.80 -5.47
CA ASP A 122 -3.02 -7.14 -5.52
C ASP A 122 -3.90 -8.25 -6.09
N ASP A 123 -4.93 -7.90 -6.84
CA ASP A 123 -5.76 -8.86 -7.55
C ASP A 123 -6.18 -8.33 -8.93
N ASN A 124 -6.20 -9.20 -9.94
CA ASN A 124 -6.59 -8.87 -11.30
C ASN A 124 -7.75 -9.72 -11.83
N THR A 125 -8.40 -10.49 -10.98
CA THR A 125 -9.53 -11.35 -11.36
C THR A 125 -10.76 -10.55 -11.80
N CYS A 126 -10.82 -9.26 -11.43
CA CYS A 126 -11.87 -8.31 -11.83
C CYS A 126 -11.49 -7.45 -13.05
N ALA A 127 -10.39 -7.76 -13.77
CA ALA A 127 -9.86 -6.89 -14.82
C ALA A 127 -10.76 -6.74 -16.06
N ASP A 128 -11.72 -7.63 -16.26
CA ASP A 128 -12.71 -7.60 -17.34
C ASP A 128 -13.96 -6.77 -16.98
N LEU A 129 -14.12 -6.37 -15.72
CA LEU A 129 -15.24 -5.53 -15.29
C LEU A 129 -14.99 -4.06 -15.63
N PRO A 130 -15.96 -3.34 -16.25
CA PRO A 130 -15.75 -1.99 -16.77
C PRO A 130 -15.64 -0.90 -15.70
N ASN A 131 -15.88 -1.25 -14.44
CA ASN A 131 -15.92 -0.36 -13.29
C ASN A 131 -14.89 -0.70 -12.20
N VAL A 132 -13.95 -1.63 -12.47
CA VAL A 132 -12.91 -2.03 -11.51
C VAL A 132 -11.52 -1.72 -12.04
N ALA A 133 -10.72 -0.96 -11.28
CA ALA A 133 -9.28 -0.78 -11.50
C ALA A 133 -8.50 -1.77 -10.63
N CYS A 134 -7.71 -2.64 -11.26
CA CYS A 134 -6.87 -3.64 -10.60
C CYS A 134 -5.45 -3.08 -10.44
N LEU A 135 -5.07 -2.68 -9.21
CA LEU A 135 -3.79 -2.04 -8.90
C LEU A 135 -2.77 -3.13 -8.56
N MET A 136 -1.95 -3.50 -9.55
CA MET A 136 -0.97 -4.58 -9.46
C MET A 136 0.44 -4.03 -9.27
N PHE A 137 1.29 -4.77 -8.59
CA PHE A 137 2.65 -4.34 -8.26
C PHE A 137 3.66 -5.41 -8.69
N ALA A 138 4.83 -4.96 -9.16
CA ALA A 138 5.98 -5.81 -9.42
C ALA A 138 6.85 -5.94 -8.14
N GLN A 139 6.25 -6.46 -7.06
CA GLN A 139 6.91 -6.57 -5.75
C GLN A 139 8.12 -7.50 -5.77
N GLU A 140 8.23 -8.42 -6.72
CA GLU A 140 9.42 -9.24 -6.93
C GLU A 140 10.64 -8.38 -7.25
N GLN A 141 10.46 -7.22 -7.90
CA GLN A 141 11.57 -6.34 -8.26
C GLN A 141 12.19 -5.69 -7.01
N ALA A 142 11.36 -5.10 -6.11
CA ALA A 142 11.87 -4.55 -4.85
C ALA A 142 12.42 -5.64 -3.93
N SER A 143 11.76 -6.80 -3.88
CA SER A 143 12.20 -7.95 -3.09
C SER A 143 13.56 -8.50 -3.58
N TYR A 144 13.79 -8.49 -4.90
CA TYR A 144 15.09 -8.83 -5.47
C TYR A 144 16.18 -7.85 -5.02
N LEU A 145 15.89 -6.55 -5.02
CA LEU A 145 16.85 -5.55 -4.56
C LEU A 145 17.25 -5.76 -3.09
N VAL A 146 16.27 -5.99 -2.20
CA VAL A 146 16.57 -6.26 -0.79
C VAL A 146 17.20 -7.65 -0.60
N GLY A 147 16.93 -8.60 -1.48
CA GLY A 147 17.63 -9.90 -1.55
C GLY A 147 19.11 -9.74 -1.87
N LEU A 148 19.47 -8.85 -2.80
CA LEU A 148 20.87 -8.50 -3.07
C LEU A 148 21.55 -7.89 -1.84
N VAL A 149 20.85 -7.03 -1.08
CA VAL A 149 21.37 -6.50 0.19
C VAL A 149 21.59 -7.65 1.16
N ALA A 150 20.59 -8.48 1.45
CA ALA A 150 20.68 -9.57 2.40
C ALA A 150 21.84 -10.54 2.08
N GLY A 151 21.93 -11.00 0.83
CA GLY A 151 22.99 -11.90 0.39
C GLY A 151 24.39 -11.27 0.42
N SER A 152 24.48 -9.93 0.29
CA SER A 152 25.76 -9.23 0.35
C SER A 152 26.24 -8.95 1.79
N VAL A 153 25.32 -8.80 2.77
CA VAL A 153 25.67 -8.44 4.14
C VAL A 153 25.66 -9.62 5.10
N THR A 154 25.05 -10.76 4.74
CA THR A 154 25.07 -11.95 5.60
C THR A 154 26.48 -12.44 5.85
N GLU A 155 26.84 -12.65 7.11
CA GLU A 155 28.11 -13.23 7.54
C GLU A 155 27.99 -14.76 7.72
N SER A 156 26.83 -15.22 8.19
CA SER A 156 26.53 -16.63 8.43
C SER A 156 26.22 -17.42 7.17
N LYS A 157 25.90 -16.74 6.06
CA LYS A 157 25.33 -17.31 4.83
C LYS A 157 23.98 -18.00 5.07
N THR A 158 23.29 -17.64 6.14
CA THR A 158 21.94 -18.12 6.45
C THR A 158 21.05 -16.91 6.64
N VAL A 159 20.01 -16.80 5.81
CA VAL A 159 19.05 -15.70 5.88
C VAL A 159 17.63 -16.26 6.03
N GLY A 160 16.69 -15.44 6.49
CA GLY A 160 15.31 -15.83 6.68
C GLY A 160 14.34 -15.09 5.74
N TYR A 161 13.23 -15.74 5.42
CA TYR A 161 12.07 -15.14 4.77
C TYR A 161 10.78 -15.59 5.48
N VAL A 162 9.99 -14.63 5.95
CA VAL A 162 8.70 -14.87 6.59
C VAL A 162 7.58 -14.31 5.70
N GLN A 163 6.73 -15.19 5.19
CA GLN A 163 5.56 -14.85 4.39
C GLN A 163 4.30 -14.87 5.25
N GLY A 164 3.38 -13.92 5.04
CA GLY A 164 2.13 -13.86 5.77
C GLY A 164 1.18 -14.99 5.41
N MET A 165 0.85 -15.12 4.13
CA MET A 165 -0.05 -16.14 3.58
C MET A 165 0.42 -16.59 2.20
N VAL A 166 -0.02 -17.75 1.74
CA VAL A 166 0.27 -18.24 0.38
C VAL A 166 -0.74 -17.69 -0.61
N SER A 167 -0.27 -17.04 -1.65
CA SER A 167 -1.00 -16.67 -2.86
C SER A 167 -0.01 -16.33 -3.97
N ASP A 168 -0.46 -16.26 -5.22
CA ASP A 168 0.40 -15.90 -6.34
C ASP A 168 1.05 -14.52 -6.14
N SER A 169 0.29 -13.53 -5.64
CA SER A 169 0.82 -12.20 -5.33
C SER A 169 1.87 -12.26 -4.21
N MET A 170 1.62 -13.01 -3.14
CA MET A 170 2.56 -13.12 -2.02
C MET A 170 3.83 -13.88 -2.39
N ASN A 171 3.73 -14.88 -3.27
CA ASN A 171 4.87 -15.67 -3.72
C ASN A 171 5.93 -14.80 -4.46
N LEU A 172 5.49 -13.73 -5.14
CA LEU A 172 6.40 -12.80 -5.83
C LEU A 172 7.45 -12.18 -4.88
N PHE A 173 7.07 -11.86 -3.63
CA PHE A 173 8.02 -11.33 -2.64
C PHE A 173 9.14 -12.35 -2.35
N GLY A 174 8.78 -13.60 -2.07
CA GLY A 174 9.76 -14.65 -1.77
C GLY A 174 10.63 -15.01 -2.97
N ILE A 175 10.03 -15.13 -4.16
CA ILE A 175 10.74 -15.40 -5.42
C ILE A 175 11.78 -14.32 -5.68
N GLY A 176 11.39 -13.04 -5.63
CA GLY A 176 12.31 -11.93 -5.82
C GLY A 176 13.44 -11.95 -4.80
N TYR A 177 13.10 -12.04 -3.50
CA TYR A 177 14.09 -12.06 -2.41
C TYR A 177 15.12 -13.16 -2.55
N ILE A 178 14.68 -14.41 -2.73
CA ILE A 178 15.56 -15.58 -2.85
C ILE A 178 16.45 -15.45 -4.08
N THR A 179 15.91 -14.97 -5.20
CA THR A 179 16.71 -14.72 -6.41
C THR A 179 17.83 -13.73 -6.14
N GLY A 180 17.54 -12.62 -5.45
CA GLY A 180 18.56 -11.62 -5.10
C GLY A 180 19.60 -12.16 -4.12
N VAL A 181 19.17 -12.89 -3.08
CA VAL A 181 20.08 -13.52 -2.11
C VAL A 181 21.06 -14.48 -2.81
N LEU A 182 20.56 -15.39 -3.63
CA LEU A 182 21.39 -16.40 -4.30
C LEU A 182 22.28 -15.81 -5.40
N GLU A 183 21.89 -14.67 -5.99
CA GLU A 183 22.77 -13.96 -6.91
C GLU A 183 23.97 -13.31 -6.17
N ALA A 184 23.71 -12.71 -4.99
CA ALA A 184 24.77 -12.08 -4.20
C ALA A 184 25.63 -13.09 -3.41
N CYS A 185 25.02 -14.17 -2.92
CA CYS A 185 25.65 -15.24 -2.15
C CYS A 185 25.14 -16.62 -2.61
N PRO A 186 25.75 -17.23 -3.65
CA PRO A 186 25.25 -18.49 -4.22
C PRO A 186 25.20 -19.68 -3.24
N ASP A 187 26.00 -19.62 -2.17
CA ASP A 187 26.08 -20.66 -1.14
C ASP A 187 25.12 -20.38 0.04
N ALA A 188 24.31 -19.34 -0.03
CA ALA A 188 23.40 -18.99 1.07
C ALA A 188 22.29 -20.02 1.26
N THR A 189 21.94 -20.27 2.52
CA THR A 189 20.73 -20.99 2.92
C THR A 189 19.63 -20.00 3.22
N VAL A 190 18.49 -20.10 2.54
CA VAL A 190 17.32 -19.27 2.81
C VAL A 190 16.27 -20.07 3.57
N LEU A 191 16.14 -19.80 4.87
CA LEU A 191 15.09 -20.38 5.70
C LEU A 191 13.75 -19.69 5.36
N GLN A 192 12.70 -20.48 5.13
CA GLN A 192 11.40 -19.97 4.67
C GLN A 192 10.30 -20.39 5.63
N TYR A 193 9.40 -19.49 5.94
CA TYR A 193 8.27 -19.75 6.82
C TYR A 193 7.00 -19.03 6.34
N ASN A 194 5.87 -19.75 6.29
CA ASN A 194 4.57 -19.18 6.05
C ASN A 194 3.80 -19.09 7.37
N ALA A 195 3.47 -17.86 7.79
CA ALA A 195 2.82 -17.60 9.07
C ALA A 195 1.32 -17.95 9.07
N ASN A 196 0.70 -18.08 7.90
CA ASN A 196 -0.75 -18.23 7.72
C ASN A 196 -1.57 -17.11 8.40
N SER A 197 -0.99 -15.92 8.54
CA SER A 197 -1.61 -14.76 9.17
C SER A 197 -0.93 -13.46 8.76
N PHE A 198 -1.71 -12.38 8.61
CA PHE A 198 -1.21 -11.01 8.51
C PHE A 198 -1.29 -10.23 9.83
N GLY A 199 -1.82 -10.82 10.91
CA GLY A 199 -2.05 -10.14 12.18
C GLY A 199 -1.45 -10.83 13.42
N ASP A 200 -0.68 -11.93 13.26
CA ASP A 200 -0.08 -12.67 14.37
C ASP A 200 1.38 -12.26 14.64
N SER A 201 1.57 -11.10 15.29
CA SER A 201 2.91 -10.61 15.66
C SER A 201 3.68 -11.60 16.55
N ALA A 202 3.00 -12.31 17.46
CA ALA A 202 3.65 -13.30 18.33
C ALA A 202 4.15 -14.51 17.53
N GLY A 203 3.38 -14.97 16.54
CA GLY A 203 3.81 -16.00 15.59
C GLY A 203 4.99 -15.55 14.74
N GLY A 204 4.99 -14.30 14.28
CA GLY A 204 6.11 -13.69 13.56
C GLY A 204 7.40 -13.67 14.37
N SER A 205 7.34 -13.24 15.64
CA SER A 205 8.48 -13.26 16.57
C SER A 205 9.00 -14.69 16.79
N THR A 206 8.11 -15.64 16.98
CA THR A 206 8.47 -17.06 17.17
C THR A 206 9.20 -17.61 15.93
N ALA A 207 8.70 -17.34 14.73
CA ALA A 207 9.31 -17.79 13.48
C ALA A 207 10.71 -17.17 13.30
N ALA A 208 10.88 -15.88 13.57
CA ALA A 208 12.18 -15.21 13.49
C ALA A 208 13.18 -15.81 14.49
N LYS A 209 12.80 -16.02 15.75
CA LYS A 209 13.66 -16.63 16.77
C LYS A 209 14.08 -18.05 16.43
N ASP A 210 13.20 -18.85 15.80
CA ASP A 210 13.57 -20.19 15.28
C ASP A 210 14.61 -20.07 14.15
N MET A 211 14.44 -19.12 13.21
CA MET A 211 15.42 -18.87 12.15
C MET A 211 16.77 -18.40 12.70
N ILE A 212 16.78 -17.49 13.69
CA ILE A 212 18.00 -17.01 14.36
C ILE A 212 18.72 -18.17 15.05
N THR A 213 17.98 -19.05 15.74
CA THR A 213 18.57 -20.26 16.37
C THR A 213 19.21 -21.19 15.32
N LYS A 214 18.73 -21.16 14.08
CA LYS A 214 19.29 -21.93 12.95
C LYS A 214 20.41 -21.17 12.22
N GLY A 215 20.80 -20.00 12.73
CA GLY A 215 21.94 -19.22 12.25
C GLY A 215 21.59 -18.08 11.29
N ALA A 216 20.31 -17.72 11.11
CA ALA A 216 19.95 -16.57 10.30
C ALA A 216 20.44 -15.28 10.96
N ASP A 217 21.13 -14.42 10.18
CA ASP A 217 21.63 -13.11 10.59
C ASP A 217 20.97 -11.94 9.84
N VAL A 218 20.11 -12.24 8.84
CA VAL A 218 19.26 -11.28 8.12
C VAL A 218 17.90 -11.94 7.90
N ILE A 219 16.79 -11.29 8.27
CA ILE A 219 15.44 -11.82 8.03
C ILE A 219 14.59 -10.77 7.32
N TYR A 220 14.04 -11.13 6.17
CA TYR A 220 13.04 -10.38 5.43
C TYR A 220 11.64 -10.91 5.75
N HIS A 221 10.66 -10.02 5.86
CA HIS A 221 9.26 -10.41 5.95
C HIS A 221 8.40 -9.74 4.88
N ALA A 222 7.36 -10.45 4.43
CA ALA A 222 6.23 -9.94 3.69
C ALA A 222 4.96 -10.47 4.38
N ALA A 223 4.61 -9.89 5.55
CA ALA A 223 3.64 -10.49 6.46
C ALA A 223 2.76 -9.49 7.22
N GLY A 224 2.66 -8.22 6.77
CA GLY A 224 1.83 -7.21 7.42
C GLY A 224 2.15 -7.07 8.91
N GLY A 225 1.12 -7.02 9.77
CA GLY A 225 1.27 -6.93 11.22
C GLY A 225 2.02 -8.09 11.87
N THR A 226 2.01 -9.29 11.26
CA THR A 226 2.85 -10.42 11.70
C THR A 226 4.33 -10.07 11.59
N GLY A 227 4.72 -9.28 10.59
CA GLY A 227 6.08 -8.81 10.37
C GLY A 227 6.61 -7.89 11.45
N MET A 228 5.76 -7.20 12.22
CA MET A 228 6.21 -6.43 13.37
C MET A 228 6.93 -7.30 14.39
N GLY A 229 6.43 -8.51 14.64
CA GLY A 229 7.09 -9.47 15.53
C GLY A 229 8.42 -9.99 14.98
N VAL A 230 8.55 -10.09 13.65
CA VAL A 230 9.83 -10.44 13.01
C VAL A 230 10.87 -9.34 13.27
N ILE A 231 10.51 -8.08 13.03
CA ILE A 231 11.40 -6.92 13.27
C ILE A 231 11.77 -6.83 14.76
N GLU A 232 10.79 -7.01 15.66
CA GLU A 232 11.04 -6.99 17.11
C GLU A 232 12.05 -8.07 17.52
N ALA A 233 11.88 -9.31 17.05
CA ALA A 233 12.80 -10.41 17.35
C ALA A 233 14.20 -10.14 16.80
N CYS A 234 14.35 -9.63 15.58
CA CYS A 234 15.63 -9.26 15.02
C CYS A 234 16.32 -8.16 15.84
N ASN A 235 15.57 -7.15 16.29
CA ASN A 235 16.06 -6.07 17.14
C ASN A 235 16.53 -6.58 18.51
N GLU A 236 15.76 -7.49 19.16
CA GLU A 236 16.13 -8.10 20.44
C GLU A 236 17.41 -8.91 20.37
N GLU A 237 17.60 -9.64 19.26
CA GLU A 237 18.73 -10.56 19.05
C GLU A 237 19.93 -9.89 18.34
N GLY A 238 19.81 -8.61 17.97
CA GLY A 238 20.88 -7.81 17.40
C GLY A 238 21.28 -8.22 15.98
N ILE A 239 20.33 -8.71 15.18
CA ILE A 239 20.53 -9.07 13.77
C ILE A 239 19.74 -8.13 12.83
N TRP A 240 19.95 -8.24 11.53
CA TRP A 240 19.27 -7.42 10.55
C TRP A 240 17.85 -7.91 10.24
N ALA A 241 16.90 -6.99 10.26
CA ALA A 241 15.60 -7.15 9.66
C ALA A 241 15.52 -6.38 8.34
N ILE A 242 14.71 -6.87 7.41
CA ILE A 242 14.30 -6.17 6.20
C ILE A 242 12.79 -6.00 6.25
N GLY A 243 12.31 -4.76 6.12
CA GLY A 243 10.91 -4.39 6.13
C GLY A 243 10.24 -4.50 4.77
N VAL A 244 8.93 -4.19 4.72
CA VAL A 244 8.10 -4.27 3.50
C VAL A 244 7.06 -3.15 3.45
N ASP A 245 6.56 -2.85 2.25
CA ASP A 245 5.54 -1.87 1.89
C ASP A 245 5.98 -0.41 2.10
N THR A 246 6.37 -0.05 3.32
CA THR A 246 6.84 1.27 3.71
C THR A 246 8.25 1.20 4.32
N ASP A 247 8.86 2.35 4.59
CA ASP A 247 10.14 2.39 5.32
C ASP A 247 9.88 2.06 6.81
N GLN A 248 10.13 0.80 7.17
CA GLN A 248 9.92 0.29 8.52
C GLN A 248 11.11 0.51 9.46
N SER A 249 12.12 1.29 9.07
CA SER A 249 13.28 1.61 9.92
C SER A 249 12.89 2.28 11.24
N ILE A 250 11.77 3.00 11.26
CA ILE A 250 11.24 3.62 12.48
C ILE A 250 10.91 2.60 13.59
N LEU A 251 10.64 1.33 13.24
CA LEU A 251 10.31 0.28 14.20
C LEU A 251 11.54 -0.24 14.96
N ALA A 252 12.70 -0.26 14.30
CA ALA A 252 13.98 -0.65 14.89
C ALA A 252 15.12 0.03 14.11
N PRO A 253 15.43 1.32 14.39
CA PRO A 253 16.36 2.12 13.58
C PRO A 253 17.76 1.54 13.46
N ASP A 254 18.22 0.80 14.47
CA ASP A 254 19.57 0.21 14.48
C ASP A 254 19.61 -1.21 13.87
N HIS A 255 18.45 -1.82 13.58
CA HIS A 255 18.35 -3.20 13.14
C HIS A 255 17.47 -3.44 11.90
N VAL A 256 16.76 -2.43 11.39
CA VAL A 256 16.15 -2.48 10.05
C VAL A 256 17.14 -1.89 9.05
N ILE A 257 17.79 -2.76 8.27
CA ILE A 257 18.81 -2.32 7.31
C ILE A 257 18.21 -1.56 6.12
N THR A 258 17.00 -1.92 5.70
CA THR A 258 16.20 -1.29 4.65
C THR A 258 14.81 -1.93 4.58
N SER A 259 13.96 -1.49 3.63
CA SER A 259 12.65 -2.11 3.33
C SER A 259 12.43 -2.23 1.82
N ALA A 260 11.71 -3.27 1.40
CA ALA A 260 11.17 -3.39 0.05
C ALA A 260 9.89 -2.54 -0.03
N MET A 261 9.97 -1.37 -0.63
CA MET A 261 8.85 -0.44 -0.75
C MET A 261 7.81 -0.97 -1.74
N LYS A 262 6.55 -0.85 -1.39
CA LYS A 262 5.39 -1.08 -2.25
C LYS A 262 4.42 0.08 -2.07
N ARG A 263 4.36 0.96 -3.07
CA ARG A 263 3.75 2.29 -2.96
C ARG A 263 2.23 2.23 -3.15
N VAL A 264 1.57 1.46 -2.27
CA VAL A 264 0.09 1.40 -2.24
C VAL A 264 -0.55 2.75 -1.86
N ASP A 265 0.20 3.61 -1.16
CA ASP A 265 -0.15 5.01 -0.90
C ASP A 265 -0.31 5.80 -2.21
N VAL A 266 0.69 5.71 -3.10
CA VAL A 266 0.68 6.38 -4.41
C VAL A 266 -0.45 5.83 -5.27
N ALA A 267 -0.59 4.51 -5.36
CA ALA A 267 -1.64 3.88 -6.17
C ALA A 267 -3.05 4.28 -5.70
N SER A 268 -3.29 4.33 -4.37
CA SER A 268 -4.56 4.80 -3.79
C SER A 268 -4.83 6.26 -4.09
N GLN A 269 -3.80 7.12 -4.06
CA GLN A 269 -3.93 8.52 -4.45
C GLN A 269 -4.21 8.70 -5.94
N ASP A 270 -3.48 8.00 -6.80
CA ASP A 270 -3.57 8.13 -8.26
C ASP A 270 -4.95 7.75 -8.76
N ILE A 271 -5.48 6.60 -8.31
CA ILE A 271 -6.83 6.18 -8.72
C ILE A 271 -7.92 7.11 -8.18
N SER A 272 -7.72 7.68 -6.96
CA SER A 272 -8.64 8.67 -6.38
C SER A 272 -8.63 9.98 -7.19
N LYS A 273 -7.44 10.47 -7.59
CA LYS A 273 -7.29 11.64 -8.46
C LYS A 273 -7.92 11.39 -9.83
N ALA A 274 -7.74 10.19 -10.40
CA ALA A 274 -8.35 9.82 -11.68
C ALA A 274 -9.89 9.85 -11.63
N VAL A 275 -10.51 9.47 -10.50
CA VAL A 275 -11.96 9.60 -10.32
C VAL A 275 -12.37 11.06 -10.31
N LYS A 276 -11.66 11.92 -9.58
CA LYS A 276 -11.93 13.37 -9.52
C LYS A 276 -11.82 14.03 -10.89
N ASP A 277 -10.79 13.69 -11.65
CA ASP A 277 -10.48 14.30 -12.94
C ASP A 277 -11.29 13.70 -14.09
N GLY A 278 -12.10 12.68 -13.84
CA GLY A 278 -12.88 11.97 -14.85
C GLY A 278 -12.04 11.10 -15.80
N SER A 279 -10.81 10.77 -15.41
CA SER A 279 -9.85 9.93 -16.17
C SER A 279 -9.76 8.50 -15.63
N PHE A 280 -10.65 8.10 -14.73
CA PHE A 280 -10.69 6.71 -14.24
C PHE A 280 -10.80 5.72 -15.40
N THR A 281 -9.95 4.72 -15.38
CA THR A 281 -9.98 3.58 -16.30
C THR A 281 -10.02 2.28 -15.53
N ALA A 282 -10.87 1.35 -15.98
CA ALA A 282 -10.89 -0.01 -15.47
C ALA A 282 -9.72 -0.83 -16.04
N GLY A 283 -9.55 -2.05 -15.53
CA GLY A 283 -8.50 -2.97 -15.95
C GLY A 283 -7.24 -2.88 -15.11
N VAL A 284 -6.15 -3.47 -15.61
CA VAL A 284 -4.89 -3.60 -14.85
C VAL A 284 -4.05 -2.33 -14.93
N HIS A 285 -3.65 -1.83 -13.77
CA HIS A 285 -2.68 -0.75 -13.58
C HIS A 285 -1.44 -1.31 -12.90
N MET A 286 -0.30 -1.31 -13.59
CA MET A 286 0.95 -1.90 -13.09
C MET A 286 1.84 -0.84 -12.45
N TYR A 287 2.29 -1.10 -11.23
CA TYR A 287 3.23 -0.32 -10.45
C TYR A 287 4.53 -1.09 -10.29
N ASP A 288 5.63 -0.56 -10.83
CA ASP A 288 6.94 -1.21 -10.87
C ASP A 288 8.09 -0.23 -10.56
N LEU A 289 9.34 -0.66 -10.71
CA LEU A 289 10.52 0.19 -10.51
C LEU A 289 10.57 1.36 -11.51
N SER A 290 10.01 1.22 -12.71
CA SER A 290 10.09 2.24 -13.75
C SER A 290 9.21 3.45 -13.47
N ASN A 291 8.09 3.25 -12.78
CA ASN A 291 7.16 4.31 -12.39
C ASN A 291 7.19 4.63 -10.88
N GLY A 292 8.13 4.02 -10.13
CA GLY A 292 8.28 4.25 -8.70
C GLY A 292 7.20 3.58 -7.84
N GLY A 293 6.46 2.62 -8.41
CA GLY A 293 5.45 1.84 -7.69
C GLY A 293 6.02 0.86 -6.68
N VAL A 294 7.26 0.42 -6.91
CA VAL A 294 8.08 -0.33 -5.95
C VAL A 294 9.50 0.25 -5.93
N ASP A 295 10.22 0.11 -4.83
CA ASP A 295 11.62 0.58 -4.71
C ASP A 295 12.32 -0.03 -3.49
N LEU A 296 13.58 0.33 -3.32
CA LEU A 296 14.31 0.23 -2.05
C LEU A 296 13.97 1.44 -1.17
N ALA A 297 13.82 1.24 0.14
CA ALA A 297 13.50 2.32 1.08
C ALA A 297 14.54 3.45 1.07
N PRO A 298 14.15 4.69 1.44
CA PRO A 298 15.07 5.80 1.60
C PRO A 298 16.15 5.54 2.66
N THR A 299 15.80 4.85 3.77
CA THR A 299 16.77 4.47 4.81
C THR A 299 17.72 3.42 4.29
N ARG A 300 19.01 3.81 4.17
CA ARG A 300 20.09 3.04 3.54
C ARG A 300 21.42 3.16 4.29
N ASP A 301 21.42 3.83 5.43
CA ASP A 301 22.65 4.22 6.14
C ASP A 301 23.46 3.01 6.65
N HIS A 302 22.78 1.87 6.84
CA HIS A 302 23.42 0.61 7.24
C HIS A 302 23.87 -0.26 6.07
N ILE A 303 23.53 0.11 4.83
CA ILE A 303 23.98 -0.64 3.63
C ILE A 303 25.39 -0.20 3.26
N PRO A 304 26.38 -1.13 3.14
CA PRO A 304 27.70 -0.80 2.66
C PRO A 304 27.66 -0.14 1.27
N ALA A 305 28.53 0.85 1.03
CA ALA A 305 28.50 1.65 -0.20
C ALA A 305 28.64 0.82 -1.48
N ASP A 306 29.51 -0.20 -1.46
CA ASP A 306 29.72 -1.09 -2.61
C ASP A 306 28.51 -2.02 -2.86
N VAL A 307 27.77 -2.38 -1.81
CA VAL A 307 26.48 -3.11 -1.92
C VAL A 307 25.42 -2.20 -2.53
N LEU A 308 25.33 -0.95 -2.06
CA LEU A 308 24.38 0.01 -2.60
C LEU A 308 24.64 0.30 -4.09
N GLU A 309 25.91 0.40 -4.51
CA GLU A 309 26.26 0.54 -5.94
C GLU A 309 25.77 -0.64 -6.78
N LYS A 310 25.90 -1.88 -6.28
CA LYS A 310 25.40 -3.10 -6.96
C LYS A 310 23.86 -3.08 -7.06
N VAL A 311 23.18 -2.72 -5.99
CA VAL A 311 21.69 -2.62 -5.96
C VAL A 311 21.19 -1.57 -6.94
N GLU A 312 21.80 -0.39 -6.97
CA GLU A 312 21.44 0.68 -7.91
C GLU A 312 21.74 0.30 -9.38
N ALA A 313 22.82 -0.45 -9.63
CA ALA A 313 23.10 -0.97 -10.97
C ALA A 313 22.03 -2.00 -11.40
N ALA A 314 21.66 -2.92 -10.50
CA ALA A 314 20.62 -3.89 -10.74
C ALA A 314 19.25 -3.24 -10.99
N LYS A 315 18.87 -2.24 -10.19
CA LYS A 315 17.66 -1.43 -10.39
C LYS A 315 17.64 -0.81 -11.79
N LYS A 316 18.73 -0.18 -12.22
CA LYS A 316 18.84 0.42 -13.56
C LYS A 316 18.67 -0.63 -14.67
N ALA A 317 19.29 -1.81 -14.51
CA ALA A 317 19.19 -2.89 -15.48
C ALA A 317 17.74 -3.43 -15.60
N ILE A 318 17.01 -3.53 -14.48
CA ILE A 318 15.59 -3.92 -14.48
C ILE A 318 14.76 -2.86 -15.22
N ILE A 319 14.92 -1.59 -14.87
CA ILE A 319 14.18 -0.48 -15.52
C ILE A 319 14.47 -0.41 -17.02
N ALA A 320 15.71 -0.70 -17.44
CA ALA A 320 16.11 -0.74 -18.85
C ALA A 320 15.63 -2.00 -19.58
N GLY A 321 15.03 -2.97 -18.89
CA GLY A 321 14.64 -4.27 -19.47
C GLY A 321 15.82 -5.20 -19.78
N GLU A 322 17.00 -4.87 -19.30
CA GLU A 322 18.24 -5.67 -19.46
C GLU A 322 18.30 -6.85 -18.48
N LYS A 323 17.52 -6.76 -17.41
CA LYS A 323 17.38 -7.80 -16.38
C LYS A 323 15.91 -8.03 -16.06
N THR A 324 15.52 -9.30 -16.02
CA THR A 324 14.18 -9.74 -15.60
C THR A 324 14.31 -10.50 -14.28
N VAL A 325 13.47 -10.16 -13.31
CA VAL A 325 13.33 -10.90 -12.05
C VAL A 325 12.33 -12.03 -12.27
N PRO A 326 12.59 -13.27 -11.84
CA PRO A 326 11.63 -14.38 -11.90
C PRO A 326 10.30 -14.03 -11.23
N THR A 327 9.19 -14.52 -11.78
CA THR A 327 7.84 -14.32 -11.27
C THR A 327 7.11 -15.63 -10.96
N THR A 328 7.72 -16.76 -11.27
CA THR A 328 7.12 -18.09 -11.05
C THR A 328 8.02 -18.97 -10.20
N THR A 329 7.40 -19.91 -9.49
CA THR A 329 8.12 -20.93 -8.70
C THR A 329 8.99 -21.84 -9.58
N ALA A 330 8.60 -22.04 -10.85
CA ALA A 330 9.37 -22.82 -11.81
C ALA A 330 10.70 -22.13 -12.18
N GLU A 331 10.74 -20.80 -12.20
CA GLU A 331 11.95 -20.00 -12.46
C GLU A 331 12.81 -19.83 -11.21
N CYS A 332 12.25 -19.99 -10.01
CA CYS A 332 12.94 -19.93 -8.73
C CYS A 332 12.68 -21.22 -7.91
N PRO A 333 13.32 -22.37 -8.26
CA PRO A 333 13.08 -23.63 -7.57
C PRO A 333 13.52 -23.64 -6.09
N ALA A 334 14.30 -22.64 -5.66
CA ALA A 334 14.69 -22.47 -4.26
C ALA A 334 13.54 -21.89 -3.40
N PHE A 335 12.49 -21.30 -3.99
CA PHE A 335 11.29 -20.89 -3.28
C PHE A 335 10.37 -22.10 -3.06
N THR A 336 9.95 -22.33 -1.80
CA THR A 336 9.28 -23.57 -1.38
C THR A 336 7.93 -23.37 -0.67
N LEU A 337 7.45 -22.13 -0.56
CA LEU A 337 6.20 -21.82 0.15
C LEU A 337 4.95 -21.77 -0.76
N GLY A 338 5.15 -21.82 -2.07
CA GLY A 338 4.08 -21.73 -3.09
C GLY A 338 3.31 -23.03 -3.33
#